data_bbb391938723d261eefc7ec2d94d8b0a
#
_entry.id   bbb391938723d261eefc7ec2d94d8b0a
#
_cell.length_a   1.000
_cell.length_b   1.000
_cell.length_c   1.000
_cell.angle_alpha   90.00
_cell.angle_beta   90.00
_cell.angle_gamma   90.00
#
_symmetry.space_group_name_H-M   'P 1'
#
loop_
_entity.id
_entity.type
_entity.pdbx_description
1 polymer ?
#
loop_
_entity_poly.entity_id
_entity_poly.type
_entity_poly.pdbx_seq_one_letter_code
_entity_poly.pdbx_strand_id
1 'polypeptide(L)'
;MAKVDTGKNFENEIRKSLKKINCFWFRIQDTNDVSRFVKQAIAEKQPADFMAVYKGVPILLECKTSKRETSFPLYYSRTRAIPKHQVEAAQKIEKNGGKAFFLLRKDKPRAKRVFAVSYQTIQKFYRGKRKSVKWEQIEKEGIELTA
;
A
#
# COMPACT_ATOMS: atom_id res chain seq x y z
N MET A 1 -22.47 -16.92 -4.56
CA MET A 1 -21.70 -15.90 -5.26
C MET A 1 -20.25 -15.91 -4.81
N ALA A 2 -19.34 -15.87 -5.74
CA ALA A 2 -17.92 -15.78 -5.40
C ALA A 2 -17.63 -14.47 -4.66
N LYS A 3 -16.87 -14.56 -3.59
CA LYS A 3 -16.41 -13.39 -2.85
C LYS A 3 -15.50 -12.54 -3.73
N VAL A 4 -15.84 -11.27 -3.93
CA VAL A 4 -14.98 -10.36 -4.69
C VAL A 4 -13.77 -10.02 -3.82
N ASP A 5 -12.57 -10.30 -4.34
CA ASP A 5 -11.32 -9.92 -3.68
C ASP A 5 -11.02 -8.45 -3.98
N THR A 6 -11.39 -7.58 -3.05
CA THR A 6 -11.20 -6.13 -3.16
C THR A 6 -9.74 -5.72 -3.23
N GLY A 7 -8.87 -6.42 -2.51
CA GLY A 7 -7.44 -6.16 -2.55
C GLY A 7 -6.85 -6.43 -3.93
N LYS A 8 -7.19 -7.57 -4.52
CA LYS A 8 -6.78 -7.92 -5.89
C LYS A 8 -7.31 -6.95 -6.93
N ASN A 9 -8.56 -6.52 -6.78
CA ASN A 9 -9.17 -5.55 -7.69
C ASN A 9 -8.41 -4.22 -7.65
N PHE A 10 -8.03 -3.75 -6.48
CA PHE A 10 -7.25 -2.53 -6.32
C PHE A 10 -5.86 -2.69 -6.96
N GLU A 11 -5.16 -3.78 -6.70
CA GLU A 11 -3.86 -4.06 -7.32
C GLU A 11 -3.97 -4.07 -8.86
N ASN A 12 -5.04 -4.66 -9.40
CA ASN A 12 -5.26 -4.69 -10.86
C ASN A 12 -5.47 -3.28 -11.42
N GLU A 13 -6.16 -2.41 -10.70
CA GLU A 13 -6.33 -1.01 -11.10
C GLU A 13 -4.98 -0.27 -11.11
N ILE A 14 -4.14 -0.51 -10.11
CA ILE A 14 -2.80 0.07 -10.05
C ILE A 14 -1.94 -0.45 -11.21
N ARG A 15 -2.02 -1.75 -11.54
CA ARG A 15 -1.34 -2.31 -12.72
C ARG A 15 -1.73 -1.60 -14.01
N LYS A 16 -3.02 -1.35 -14.20
CA LYS A 16 -3.52 -0.63 -15.39
C LYS A 16 -2.98 0.79 -15.44
N SER A 17 -2.93 1.46 -14.30
CA SER A 17 -2.38 2.82 -14.21
C SER A 17 -0.88 2.85 -14.53
N LEU A 18 -0.12 1.90 -14.00
CA LEU A 18 1.32 1.80 -14.25
C LEU A 18 1.63 1.50 -15.72
N LYS A 19 0.78 0.71 -16.39
CA LYS A 19 0.93 0.44 -17.83
C LYS A 19 0.72 1.70 -18.67
N LYS A 20 -0.13 2.61 -18.25
CA LYS A 20 -0.36 3.88 -18.96
C LYS A 20 0.78 4.88 -18.77
N ILE A 21 1.48 4.79 -17.64
CA ILE A 21 2.64 5.63 -17.36
C ILE A 21 3.86 4.96 -18.00
N ASN A 22 4.63 5.71 -18.77
CA ASN A 22 5.84 5.17 -19.43
C ASN A 22 6.95 5.03 -18.38
N CYS A 23 6.87 4.00 -17.54
CA CYS A 23 7.84 3.69 -16.51
C CYS A 23 8.12 2.19 -16.46
N PHE A 24 9.26 1.81 -15.89
CA PHE A 24 9.54 0.41 -15.57
C PHE A 24 8.83 0.06 -14.26
N TRP A 25 8.15 -1.10 -14.20
CA TRP A 25 7.50 -1.54 -12.97
C TRP A 25 7.34 -3.05 -12.96
N PHE A 26 7.21 -3.61 -11.75
CA PHE A 26 6.88 -5.03 -11.57
C PHE A 26 6.13 -5.23 -10.26
N ARG A 27 5.31 -6.29 -10.22
CA ARG A 27 4.64 -6.75 -9.01
C ARG A 27 5.62 -7.57 -8.19
N ILE A 28 5.82 -7.19 -6.92
CA ILE A 28 6.67 -7.98 -6.02
C ILE A 28 5.87 -9.23 -5.63
N GLN A 29 6.45 -10.41 -5.88
CA GLN A 29 5.76 -11.66 -5.61
C GLN A 29 5.58 -11.90 -4.13
N ASP A 30 4.35 -12.27 -3.74
CA ASP A 30 4.07 -12.76 -2.41
C ASP A 30 4.64 -14.17 -2.27
N THR A 31 5.14 -14.50 -1.07
CA THR A 31 5.63 -15.84 -0.76
C THR A 31 4.55 -16.91 -0.93
N ASN A 32 3.27 -16.53 -0.85
CA ASN A 32 2.16 -17.44 -1.06
C ASN A 32 1.98 -17.86 -2.52
N ASP A 33 2.50 -17.06 -3.46
CA ASP A 33 2.37 -17.29 -4.91
C ASP A 33 3.51 -18.10 -5.50
N VAL A 34 4.49 -18.52 -4.68
CA VAL A 34 5.66 -19.27 -5.14
C VAL A 34 5.68 -20.67 -4.56
N SER A 35 6.42 -21.58 -5.22
CA SER A 35 6.53 -22.96 -4.78
C SER A 35 7.16 -23.08 -3.39
N ARG A 36 6.90 -24.23 -2.72
CA ARG A 36 7.40 -24.49 -1.38
C ARG A 36 8.92 -24.40 -1.27
N PHE A 37 9.63 -24.79 -2.32
CA PHE A 37 11.09 -24.70 -2.37
C PHE A 37 11.57 -23.26 -2.40
N VAL A 38 10.89 -22.42 -3.19
CA VAL A 38 11.21 -21.01 -3.31
C VAL A 38 10.89 -20.28 -2.00
N LYS A 39 9.80 -20.64 -1.31
CA LYS A 39 9.45 -20.07 -0.01
C LYS A 39 10.55 -20.27 1.04
N GLN A 40 11.24 -21.40 1.03
CA GLN A 40 12.34 -21.64 1.95
C GLN A 40 13.57 -20.77 1.64
N ALA A 41 13.77 -20.43 0.36
CA ALA A 41 14.85 -19.57 -0.08
C ALA A 41 14.54 -18.08 0.16
N ILE A 42 13.25 -17.69 0.13
CA ILE A 42 12.81 -16.32 0.39
C ILE A 42 12.56 -16.17 1.89
N ALA A 43 13.61 -15.81 2.63
CA ALA A 43 13.53 -15.65 4.07
C ALA A 43 12.96 -14.29 4.50
N GLU A 44 13.00 -13.29 3.62
CA GLU A 44 12.60 -11.93 3.95
C GLU A 44 11.15 -11.63 3.57
N LYS A 45 10.49 -10.83 4.42
CA LYS A 45 9.14 -10.36 4.15
C LYS A 45 9.13 -9.36 3.01
N GLN A 46 8.08 -9.41 2.18
CA GLN A 46 7.95 -8.52 1.05
C GLN A 46 7.81 -7.07 1.50
N PRO A 47 8.56 -6.12 0.90
CA PRO A 47 8.55 -4.72 1.32
C PRO A 47 7.30 -3.96 0.86
N ALA A 48 6.69 -4.36 -0.23
CA ALA A 48 5.54 -3.68 -0.83
C ALA A 48 4.94 -4.55 -1.93
N ASP A 49 3.82 -4.10 -2.52
CA ASP A 49 3.17 -4.80 -3.63
C ASP A 49 3.86 -4.56 -4.97
N PHE A 50 4.32 -3.33 -5.21
CA PHE A 50 4.92 -2.95 -6.50
C PHE A 50 6.21 -2.18 -6.30
N MET A 51 7.12 -2.38 -7.24
CA MET A 51 8.29 -1.53 -7.45
C MET A 51 8.16 -0.88 -8.81
N ALA A 52 8.34 0.43 -8.88
CA ALA A 52 8.41 1.17 -10.14
C ALA A 52 9.69 1.99 -10.19
N VAL A 53 10.18 2.25 -11.39
CA VAL A 53 11.29 3.18 -11.60
C VAL A 53 10.83 4.22 -12.60
N TYR A 54 10.81 5.47 -12.19
CA TYR A 54 10.39 6.57 -13.04
C TYR A 54 11.47 7.65 -13.04
N LYS A 55 11.99 7.93 -14.22
CA LYS A 55 13.08 8.91 -14.41
C LYS A 55 14.25 8.73 -13.44
N GLY A 56 14.66 7.49 -13.25
CA GLY A 56 15.79 7.14 -12.38
C GLY A 56 15.46 7.03 -10.90
N VAL A 57 14.22 7.28 -10.49
CA VAL A 57 13.82 7.22 -9.08
C VAL A 57 13.07 5.92 -8.81
N PRO A 58 13.58 5.04 -7.94
CA PRO A 58 12.83 3.84 -7.52
C PRO A 58 11.70 4.22 -6.57
N ILE A 59 10.54 3.59 -6.79
CA ILE A 59 9.31 3.90 -6.04
C ILE A 59 8.69 2.59 -5.55
N LEU A 60 8.46 2.48 -4.24
CA LEU A 60 7.69 1.39 -3.65
C LEU A 60 6.23 1.81 -3.51
N LEU A 61 5.31 0.92 -3.88
CA LEU A 61 3.88 1.14 -3.75
C LEU A 61 3.24 -0.02 -2.97
N GLU A 62 2.60 0.30 -1.86
CA GLU A 62 1.84 -0.66 -1.07
C GLU A 62 0.36 -0.30 -1.14
N CYS A 63 -0.48 -1.27 -1.48
CA CYS A 63 -1.92 -1.06 -1.67
C CYS A 63 -2.70 -1.63 -0.49
N LYS A 64 -3.52 -0.80 0.13
CA LYS A 64 -4.42 -1.18 1.22
C LYS A 64 -5.83 -0.71 0.92
N THR A 65 -6.82 -1.51 1.23
CA THR A 65 -8.23 -1.15 1.05
C THR A 65 -8.98 -1.24 2.37
N SER A 66 -10.04 -0.44 2.50
CA SER A 66 -11.01 -0.59 3.58
C SER A 66 -12.40 -0.21 3.10
N LYS A 67 -13.38 -0.99 3.52
CA LYS A 67 -14.80 -0.71 3.25
C LYS A 67 -15.42 0.19 4.31
N ARG A 68 -14.70 0.52 5.37
CA ARG A 68 -15.21 1.37 6.44
C ARG A 68 -15.51 2.77 5.94
N GLU A 69 -16.66 3.28 6.32
CA GLU A 69 -17.17 4.55 5.79
C GLU A 69 -16.46 5.77 6.35
N THR A 70 -16.16 5.77 7.65
CA THR A 70 -15.64 6.96 8.34
C THR A 70 -14.16 6.94 8.60
N SER A 71 -13.55 5.75 8.66
CA SER A 71 -12.15 5.63 9.07
C SER A 71 -11.44 4.47 8.40
N PHE A 72 -10.12 4.59 8.31
CA PHE A 72 -9.22 3.50 7.91
C PHE A 72 -8.70 2.81 9.18
N PRO A 73 -8.80 1.47 9.28
CA PRO A 73 -8.34 0.76 10.47
C PRO A 73 -6.81 0.70 10.50
N LEU A 74 -6.21 1.06 11.63
CA LEU A 74 -4.79 0.87 11.88
C LEU A 74 -4.49 -0.51 12.44
N TYR A 75 -5.50 -1.15 13.04
CA TYR A 75 -5.38 -2.49 13.61
C TYR A 75 -6.62 -3.32 13.30
N TYR A 76 -6.38 -4.59 12.99
CA TYR A 76 -7.41 -5.63 12.99
C TYR A 76 -7.17 -6.46 14.25
N SER A 77 -7.94 -6.20 15.32
CA SER A 77 -7.67 -6.74 16.65
C SER A 77 -6.28 -6.30 17.13
N ARG A 78 -5.32 -7.20 17.28
CA ARG A 78 -3.94 -6.89 17.72
C ARG A 78 -2.95 -6.77 16.57
N THR A 79 -3.40 -7.06 15.35
CA THR A 79 -2.53 -7.05 14.17
C THR A 79 -2.59 -5.69 13.47
N ARG A 80 -1.43 -5.12 13.17
CA ARG A 80 -1.36 -3.87 12.41
C ARG A 80 -1.88 -4.09 10.99
N ALA A 81 -2.72 -3.16 10.51
CA ALA A 81 -3.16 -3.15 9.12
C ALA A 81 -2.00 -2.85 8.17
N ILE A 82 -1.08 -1.98 8.61
CA ILE A 82 0.16 -1.69 7.87
C ILE A 82 1.32 -2.24 8.70
N PRO A 83 1.93 -3.37 8.30
CA PRO A 83 3.01 -3.99 9.05
C PRO A 83 4.24 -3.10 9.19
N LYS A 84 4.96 -3.23 10.31
CA LYS A 84 6.18 -2.47 10.56
C LYS A 84 7.23 -2.67 9.48
N HIS A 85 7.39 -3.89 8.97
CA HIS A 85 8.41 -4.17 7.95
C HIS A 85 8.18 -3.38 6.66
N GLN A 86 6.91 -3.08 6.31
CA GLN A 86 6.57 -2.27 5.16
C GLN A 86 6.96 -0.79 5.38
N VAL A 87 6.74 -0.28 6.59
CA VAL A 87 7.13 1.08 6.96
C VAL A 87 8.66 1.22 6.99
N GLU A 88 9.34 0.21 7.53
CA GLU A 88 10.82 0.18 7.56
C GLU A 88 11.42 0.13 6.16
N ALA A 89 10.83 -0.65 5.25
CA ALA A 89 11.26 -0.71 3.85
C ALA A 89 11.08 0.65 3.16
N ALA A 90 9.95 1.30 3.39
CA ALA A 90 9.68 2.64 2.88
C ALA A 90 10.72 3.66 3.37
N GLN A 91 11.06 3.60 4.65
CA GLN A 91 12.06 4.46 5.24
C GLN A 91 13.44 4.22 4.61
N LYS A 92 13.82 2.96 4.41
CA LYS A 92 15.12 2.61 3.82
C LYS A 92 15.25 3.07 2.38
N ILE A 93 14.20 2.89 1.56
CA ILE A 93 14.28 3.31 0.17
C ILE A 93 14.37 4.82 0.06
N GLU A 94 13.67 5.57 0.90
CA GLU A 94 13.73 7.03 0.88
C GLU A 94 15.09 7.55 1.36
N LYS A 95 15.71 6.90 2.34
CA LYS A 95 17.08 7.24 2.77
C LYS A 95 18.12 7.04 1.66
N ASN A 96 17.83 6.18 0.71
CA ASN A 96 18.71 5.87 -0.41
C ASN A 96 18.30 6.56 -1.72
N GLY A 97 17.46 7.60 -1.64
CA GLY A 97 17.10 8.42 -2.79
C GLY A 97 15.82 8.00 -3.51
N GLY A 98 15.16 6.94 -3.07
CA GLY A 98 13.89 6.50 -3.65
C GLY A 98 12.69 7.19 -3.03
N LYS A 99 11.51 6.71 -3.40
CA LYS A 99 10.21 7.15 -2.87
C LYS A 99 9.39 5.94 -2.47
N ALA A 100 8.46 6.14 -1.55
CA ALA A 100 7.52 5.11 -1.16
C ALA A 100 6.17 5.72 -0.85
N PHE A 101 5.10 5.06 -1.29
CA PHE A 101 3.74 5.52 -1.03
C PHE A 101 2.87 4.36 -0.58
N PHE A 102 2.07 4.62 0.43
CA PHE A 102 0.98 3.74 0.83
C PHE A 102 -0.28 4.25 0.15
N LEU A 103 -0.85 3.43 -0.72
CA LEU A 103 -2.05 3.77 -1.47
C LEU A 103 -3.24 3.21 -0.69
N LEU A 104 -3.97 4.09 -0.04
CA LEU A 104 -5.12 3.73 0.80
C LEU A 104 -6.40 4.00 0.03
N ARG A 105 -7.16 2.95 -0.27
CA ARG A 105 -8.43 3.09 -0.99
C ARG A 105 -9.61 2.91 -0.03
N LYS A 106 -10.47 3.93 -0.02
CA LYS A 106 -11.79 3.82 0.57
C LYS A 106 -12.69 3.12 -0.44
N ASP A 107 -13.04 1.87 -0.13
CA ASP A 107 -13.72 0.99 -1.08
C ASP A 107 -15.23 0.94 -0.85
N LYS A 108 -15.88 2.10 -1.00
CA LYS A 108 -17.35 2.16 -0.99
C LYS A 108 -17.92 1.94 -2.39
N PRO A 109 -19.04 1.19 -2.52
CA PRO A 109 -19.57 0.82 -3.84
C PRO A 109 -19.79 1.94 -4.83
N ARG A 110 -20.01 3.17 -4.41
CA ARG A 110 -20.28 4.31 -5.33
C ARG A 110 -19.36 5.50 -5.13
N ALA A 111 -18.33 5.34 -4.27
CA ALA A 111 -17.45 6.45 -3.93
C ALA A 111 -16.05 5.95 -3.59
N LYS A 112 -15.44 5.23 -4.54
CA LYS A 112 -14.06 4.77 -4.40
C LYS A 112 -13.12 5.96 -4.47
N ARG A 113 -12.32 6.16 -3.43
CA ARG A 113 -11.32 7.21 -3.35
C ARG A 113 -9.99 6.61 -2.95
N VAL A 114 -8.91 7.06 -3.57
CA VAL A 114 -7.56 6.57 -3.31
C VAL A 114 -6.68 7.73 -2.86
N PHE A 115 -5.94 7.51 -1.79
CA PHE A 115 -5.02 8.50 -1.23
C PHE A 115 -3.61 7.92 -1.17
N ALA A 116 -2.63 8.67 -1.68
CA ALA A 116 -1.22 8.34 -1.52
C ALA A 116 -0.70 8.98 -0.25
N VAL A 117 -0.14 8.18 0.64
CA VAL A 117 0.30 8.62 1.97
C VAL A 117 1.76 8.21 2.18
N SER A 118 2.56 9.13 2.73
CA SER A 118 3.97 8.87 3.02
C SER A 118 4.16 7.99 4.25
N TYR A 119 5.35 7.37 4.37
CA TYR A 119 5.65 6.56 5.54
C TYR A 119 5.70 7.41 6.83
N GLN A 120 6.13 8.67 6.73
CA GLN A 120 6.16 9.56 7.89
C GLN A 120 4.74 9.79 8.44
N THR A 121 3.77 9.99 7.56
CA THR A 121 2.37 10.16 7.96
C THR A 121 1.82 8.88 8.58
N ILE A 122 2.14 7.72 8.01
CA ILE A 122 1.74 6.43 8.59
C ILE A 122 2.34 6.26 10.00
N GLN A 123 3.62 6.55 10.17
CA GLN A 123 4.26 6.48 11.50
C GLN A 123 3.57 7.40 12.52
N LYS A 124 3.22 8.61 12.08
CA LYS A 124 2.51 9.58 12.91
C LYS A 124 1.17 9.03 13.40
N PHE A 125 0.40 8.38 12.51
CA PHE A 125 -0.87 7.76 12.88
C PHE A 125 -0.68 6.70 13.98
N TYR A 126 0.33 5.84 13.84
CA TYR A 126 0.59 4.79 14.82
C TYR A 126 1.14 5.32 16.15
N ARG A 127 1.88 6.42 16.15
CA ARG A 127 2.37 7.07 17.38
C ARG A 127 1.23 7.61 18.23
N GLY A 128 0.12 7.99 17.62
CA GLY A 128 -1.04 8.51 18.31
C GLY A 128 -1.82 7.47 19.12
N LYS A 129 -1.41 6.20 19.11
CA LYS A 129 -2.07 5.08 19.81
C LYS A 129 -3.55 4.92 19.46
N ARG A 130 -3.92 5.31 18.24
CA ARG A 130 -5.29 5.19 17.71
C ARG A 130 -5.51 3.80 17.12
N LYS A 131 -6.76 3.34 17.16
CA LYS A 131 -7.16 2.10 16.47
C LYS A 131 -7.48 2.33 15.00
N SER A 132 -7.82 3.57 14.64
CA SER A 132 -8.19 3.95 13.29
C SER A 132 -7.89 5.43 13.06
N VAL A 133 -7.89 5.83 11.80
CA VAL A 133 -7.73 7.23 11.39
C VAL A 133 -8.88 7.61 10.47
N LYS A 134 -9.46 8.79 10.68
CA LYS A 134 -10.58 9.26 9.86
C LYS A 134 -10.12 9.53 8.43
N TRP A 135 -10.96 9.19 7.46
CA TRP A 135 -10.68 9.46 6.06
C TRP A 135 -10.44 10.94 5.77
N GLU A 136 -11.13 11.83 6.49
CA GLU A 136 -10.92 13.27 6.38
C GLU A 136 -9.48 13.68 6.73
N GLN A 137 -8.90 13.04 7.73
CA GLN A 137 -7.51 13.29 8.13
C GLN A 137 -6.53 12.74 7.08
N ILE A 138 -6.82 11.57 6.51
CA ILE A 138 -6.03 10.99 5.42
C ILE A 138 -6.06 11.93 4.21
N GLU A 139 -7.22 12.46 3.88
CA GLU A 139 -7.38 13.43 2.79
C GLU A 139 -6.53 14.68 3.00
N LYS A 140 -6.46 15.19 4.23
CA LYS A 140 -5.67 16.39 4.55
C LYS A 140 -4.16 16.14 4.47
N GLU A 141 -3.70 14.98 4.90
CA GLU A 141 -2.27 14.67 5.00
C GLU A 141 -1.72 13.90 3.80
N GLY A 142 -2.58 13.32 2.98
CA GLY A 142 -2.20 12.57 1.79
C GLY A 142 -2.51 13.35 0.51
N ILE A 143 -2.28 12.67 -0.61
CA ILE A 143 -2.62 13.19 -1.93
C ILE A 143 -3.70 12.30 -2.52
N GLU A 144 -4.85 12.88 -2.86
CA GLU A 144 -5.89 12.12 -3.53
C GLU A 144 -5.52 11.87 -4.99
N LEU A 145 -5.61 10.60 -5.40
CA LEU A 145 -5.32 10.20 -6.77
C LEU A 145 -6.61 10.16 -7.56
N THR A 146 -6.62 10.86 -8.70
CA THR A 146 -7.72 10.81 -9.65
C THR A 146 -7.39 9.85 -10.79
N ALA A 147 -8.42 9.21 -11.31
CA ALA A 147 -8.25 8.27 -12.42
C ALA A 147 -7.71 8.93 -13.69
#